data_86dd65182d26427dc8204ee70eee7441
#
_entry.id   86dd65182d26427dc8204ee70eee7441
#
_cell.length_a   1.000
_cell.length_b   1.000
_cell.length_c   1.000
_cell.angle_alpha   90.00
_cell.angle_beta   90.00
_cell.angle_gamma   90.00
#
_symmetry.space_group_name_H-M   'P 1'
#
loop_
_entity.id
_entity.type
_entity.pdbx_description
1 polymer ?
#
loop_
_entity_poly.entity_id
_entity_poly.type
_entity_poly.pdbx_seq_one_letter_code
_entity_poly.pdbx_strand_id
1 'polypeptide(L)'
;MGYFDGWYTDLVDVYRVVNTTAGNIDTQTRQQVGSSIPCRVYSSQKNGPSMQDDAARVNSTDELSCAVSVDIRAGDELLVTRGGALGRGGEPERYFAGNPQHYYDPVGGALTGLEHLEVGLLMQEIVR
;
A
#
# COMPACT_ATOMS: atom_id res chain seq x y z
N MET A 1 -8.03 19.14 0.54
CA MET A 1 -8.12 18.14 1.62
C MET A 1 -9.07 17.03 1.20
N GLY A 2 -8.63 15.81 1.28
CA GLY A 2 -9.43 14.69 0.82
C GLY A 2 -10.44 14.23 1.87
N TYR A 3 -11.47 13.59 1.38
CA TYR A 3 -12.49 13.02 2.25
C TYR A 3 -11.91 12.05 3.27
N PHE A 4 -10.88 11.30 2.87
CA PHE A 4 -10.31 10.25 3.72
C PHE A 4 -9.19 10.73 4.64
N ASP A 5 -8.86 12.02 4.66
CA ASP A 5 -7.70 12.48 5.42
C ASP A 5 -7.81 12.13 6.91
N GLY A 6 -8.99 12.29 7.51
CA GLY A 6 -9.19 11.94 8.90
C GLY A 6 -9.29 10.44 9.15
N TRP A 7 -9.42 9.65 8.12
CA TRP A 7 -9.52 8.21 8.21
C TRP A 7 -8.15 7.54 8.16
N TYR A 8 -7.13 8.25 7.68
CA TYR A 8 -5.79 7.69 7.54
C TYR A 8 -5.06 7.76 8.88
N THR A 9 -5.11 6.66 9.62
CA THR A 9 -4.53 6.58 10.95
C THR A 9 -3.16 5.92 10.98
N ASP A 10 -2.75 5.33 9.87
CA ASP A 10 -1.51 4.59 9.77
C ASP A 10 -0.50 5.36 8.93
N LEU A 11 0.77 5.01 9.06
CA LEU A 11 1.84 5.61 8.26
C LEU A 11 2.57 4.52 7.50
N VAL A 12 3.01 4.84 6.29
CA VAL A 12 3.78 3.90 5.48
C VAL A 12 5.02 4.58 4.91
N ASP A 13 6.14 3.85 4.95
CA ASP A 13 7.36 4.21 4.24
C ASP A 13 7.48 3.29 3.04
N VAL A 14 7.84 3.85 1.90
CA VAL A 14 7.91 3.11 0.64
C VAL A 14 9.35 3.01 0.18
N TYR A 15 9.79 1.81 -0.13
CA TYR A 15 11.14 1.55 -0.65
C TYR A 15 11.04 0.83 -1.97
N ARG A 16 11.99 1.11 -2.84
CA ARG A 16 12.00 0.55 -4.18
C ARG A 16 13.40 0.11 -4.54
N VAL A 17 13.51 -1.05 -5.19
CA VAL A 17 14.79 -1.51 -5.71
C VAL A 17 15.01 -0.88 -7.07
N VAL A 18 16.12 -0.18 -7.20
CA VAL A 18 16.49 0.50 -8.43
C VAL A 18 17.75 -0.15 -8.97
N ASN A 19 17.73 -0.49 -10.25
CA ASN A 19 18.88 -1.03 -10.93
C ASN A 19 19.73 0.11 -11.46
N THR A 20 21.01 0.08 -11.14
CA THR A 20 21.97 1.06 -11.62
C THR A 20 23.08 0.34 -12.37
N THR A 21 23.37 0.79 -13.59
CA THR A 21 24.46 0.24 -14.38
C THR A 21 25.59 1.25 -14.44
N ALA A 22 26.76 0.81 -13.99
CA ALA A 22 27.98 1.61 -14.07
C ALA A 22 29.02 0.78 -14.79
N GLY A 23 29.34 1.15 -16.03
CA GLY A 23 30.22 0.34 -16.85
C GLY A 23 29.55 -0.99 -17.18
N ASN A 24 30.20 -2.09 -16.81
CA ASN A 24 29.66 -3.43 -17.02
C ASN A 24 29.03 -4.04 -15.78
N ILE A 25 28.84 -3.24 -14.73
CA ILE A 25 28.36 -3.74 -13.46
C ILE A 25 26.95 -3.22 -13.22
N ASP A 26 26.01 -4.15 -13.02
CA ASP A 26 24.66 -3.84 -12.61
C ASP A 26 24.57 -3.94 -11.09
N THR A 27 24.07 -2.91 -10.47
CA THR A 27 23.92 -2.86 -9.02
C THR A 27 22.46 -2.58 -8.68
N GLN A 28 21.93 -3.34 -7.74
CA GLN A 28 20.59 -3.08 -7.21
C GLN A 28 20.72 -2.32 -5.90
N THR A 29 20.01 -1.20 -5.84
CA THR A 29 20.04 -0.34 -4.66
C THR A 29 18.63 -0.16 -4.14
N ARG A 30 18.46 -0.35 -2.83
CA ARG A 30 17.19 -0.10 -2.16
C ARG A 30 17.11 1.40 -1.87
N GLN A 31 16.08 2.04 -2.37
CA GLN A 31 15.92 3.48 -2.27
C GLN A 31 14.59 3.81 -1.64
N GLN A 32 14.58 4.73 -0.68
CA GLN A 32 13.34 5.20 -0.09
C GLN A 32 12.69 6.21 -1.02
N VAL A 33 11.47 5.93 -1.45
CA VAL A 33 10.73 6.80 -2.36
C VAL A 33 9.54 7.48 -1.68
N GLY A 34 9.24 7.11 -0.45
CA GLY A 34 8.20 7.76 0.32
C GLY A 34 8.44 7.57 1.80
N SER A 35 8.05 8.56 2.60
CA SER A 35 8.29 8.55 4.04
C SER A 35 7.07 9.07 4.78
N SER A 36 6.66 8.34 5.81
CA SER A 36 5.59 8.74 6.72
C SER A 36 4.33 9.19 5.99
N ILE A 37 3.91 8.39 5.00
CA ILE A 37 2.75 8.70 4.19
C ILE A 37 1.50 8.27 4.94
N PRO A 38 0.53 9.18 5.15
CA PRO A 38 -0.73 8.80 5.80
C PRO A 38 -1.49 7.77 4.97
N CYS A 39 -1.98 6.74 5.64
CA CYS A 39 -2.69 5.67 4.96
C CYS A 39 -3.60 4.95 5.94
N ARG A 40 -4.36 4.01 5.43
CA ARG A 40 -5.21 3.12 6.22
C ARG A 40 -5.02 1.71 5.75
N VAL A 41 -4.69 0.83 6.67
CA VAL A 41 -4.59 -0.60 6.39
C VAL A 41 -5.86 -1.26 6.89
N TYR A 42 -6.46 -2.08 6.04
CA TYR A 42 -7.68 -2.78 6.39
C TYR A 42 -7.67 -4.17 5.76
N SER A 43 -8.43 -5.06 6.39
CA SER A 43 -8.57 -6.42 5.90
C SER A 43 -9.71 -6.50 4.91
N SER A 44 -9.44 -7.13 3.78
CA SER A 44 -10.47 -7.37 2.77
C SER A 44 -10.78 -8.86 2.76
N GLN A 45 -11.99 -9.23 3.18
CA GLN A 45 -12.46 -10.59 3.04
C GLN A 45 -13.46 -10.62 1.91
N LYS A 46 -13.01 -11.11 0.79
CA LYS A 46 -13.85 -11.13 -0.40
C LYS A 46 -14.82 -12.29 -0.41
N ASN A 47 -14.54 -13.28 0.40
CA ASN A 47 -15.31 -14.51 0.40
C ASN A 47 -15.97 -14.73 1.74
N GLY A 48 -17.18 -15.17 1.68
CA GLY A 48 -17.94 -15.46 2.88
C GLY A 48 -17.54 -16.75 3.54
N PRO A 49 -18.33 -17.16 4.54
CA PRO A 49 -18.02 -18.35 5.32
C PRO A 49 -18.13 -19.65 4.53
N SER A 50 -18.64 -19.62 3.34
CA SER A 50 -18.71 -20.82 2.50
C SER A 50 -17.37 -21.23 1.90
N MET A 51 -16.35 -20.41 2.09
CA MET A 51 -15.04 -20.71 1.54
C MET A 51 -14.43 -21.91 2.22
N GLN A 52 -13.71 -22.71 1.44
CA GLN A 52 -12.90 -23.77 1.97
C GLN A 52 -11.77 -23.19 2.78
N ASP A 53 -11.33 -23.92 3.81
CA ASP A 53 -10.33 -23.40 4.71
C ASP A 53 -9.05 -22.96 4.00
N ASP A 54 -8.58 -23.77 3.06
CA ASP A 54 -7.36 -23.46 2.35
C ASP A 54 -7.52 -22.22 1.48
N ALA A 55 -8.66 -22.13 0.80
CA ALA A 55 -8.93 -21.00 -0.06
C ALA A 55 -9.13 -19.74 0.78
N ALA A 56 -9.75 -19.85 1.94
CA ALA A 56 -9.96 -18.71 2.83
C ALA A 56 -8.63 -18.08 3.24
N ARG A 57 -7.65 -18.92 3.57
CA ARG A 57 -6.34 -18.40 3.94
C ARG A 57 -5.65 -17.65 2.81
N VAL A 58 -5.81 -18.16 1.59
CA VAL A 58 -5.21 -17.51 0.43
C VAL A 58 -5.88 -16.18 0.11
N ASN A 59 -7.20 -16.12 0.32
CA ASN A 59 -7.98 -14.97 -0.09
C ASN A 59 -8.10 -13.89 0.98
N SER A 60 -7.63 -14.15 2.17
CA SER A 60 -7.63 -13.16 3.23
C SER A 60 -6.39 -12.30 3.07
N THR A 61 -6.58 -11.08 2.59
CA THR A 61 -5.47 -10.17 2.34
C THR A 61 -5.75 -8.83 2.98
N ASP A 62 -4.69 -8.17 3.38
CA ASP A 62 -4.77 -6.79 3.82
C ASP A 62 -4.60 -5.88 2.62
N GLU A 63 -5.24 -4.72 2.70
CA GLU A 63 -5.11 -3.69 1.69
C GLU A 63 -4.78 -2.38 2.35
N LEU A 64 -4.12 -1.52 1.58
CA LEU A 64 -3.72 -0.20 2.03
C LEU A 64 -4.40 0.84 1.16
N SER A 65 -4.99 1.85 1.80
CA SER A 65 -5.58 2.99 1.11
C SER A 65 -4.81 4.25 1.47
N CYS A 66 -4.53 5.07 0.49
CA CYS A 66 -3.82 6.34 0.70
C CYS A 66 -4.22 7.34 -0.37
N ALA A 67 -3.60 8.52 -0.33
CA ALA A 67 -3.91 9.56 -1.30
C ALA A 67 -3.55 9.10 -2.72
N VAL A 68 -4.36 9.49 -3.69
CA VAL A 68 -4.19 9.05 -5.08
C VAL A 68 -2.87 9.51 -5.68
N SER A 69 -2.29 10.57 -5.15
CA SER A 69 -1.03 11.12 -5.64
C SER A 69 0.22 10.40 -5.16
N VAL A 70 0.06 9.43 -4.26
CA VAL A 70 1.21 8.70 -3.71
C VAL A 70 1.78 7.76 -4.78
N ASP A 71 3.11 7.74 -4.90
CA ASP A 71 3.79 6.91 -5.89
C ASP A 71 4.15 5.57 -5.27
N ILE A 72 3.29 4.59 -5.47
CA ILE A 72 3.54 3.20 -5.09
C ILE A 72 3.42 2.36 -6.35
N ARG A 73 4.37 1.47 -6.55
CA ARG A 73 4.38 0.57 -7.71
C ARG A 73 4.39 -0.87 -7.24
N ALA A 74 3.89 -1.75 -8.10
CA ALA A 74 3.90 -3.18 -7.79
C ALA A 74 5.32 -3.64 -7.47
N GLY A 75 5.46 -4.39 -6.39
CA GLY A 75 6.75 -4.89 -5.94
C GLY A 75 7.49 -4.00 -4.97
N ASP A 76 7.02 -2.79 -4.73
CA ASP A 76 7.64 -1.91 -3.73
C ASP A 76 7.55 -2.53 -2.34
N GLU A 77 8.56 -2.27 -1.53
CA GLU A 77 8.55 -2.67 -0.13
C GLU A 77 7.86 -1.60 0.70
N LEU A 78 6.92 -2.01 1.52
CA LEU A 78 6.13 -1.11 2.35
C LEU A 78 6.35 -1.43 3.82
N LEU A 79 6.79 -0.44 4.58
CA LEU A 79 6.90 -0.56 6.04
C LEU A 79 5.75 0.23 6.65
N VAL A 80 4.81 -0.48 7.23
CA VAL A 80 3.57 0.11 7.73
C VAL A 80 3.61 0.18 9.24
N THR A 81 3.35 1.37 9.79
CA THR A 81 3.23 1.57 11.22
C THR A 81 1.76 1.84 11.51
N ARG A 82 1.06 0.84 12.03
CA ARG A 82 -0.37 0.98 12.35
C ARG A 82 -0.53 1.94 13.51
N GLY A 83 -1.46 2.87 13.35
CA GLY A 83 -1.68 3.90 14.36
C GLY A 83 -0.60 4.95 14.42
N GLY A 84 0.35 4.96 13.48
CA GLY A 84 1.47 5.89 13.49
C GLY A 84 1.04 7.34 13.43
N ALA A 85 0.00 7.64 12.68
CA ALA A 85 -0.50 9.01 12.57
C ALA A 85 -1.16 9.49 13.85
N LEU A 86 -1.51 8.58 14.73
CA LEU A 86 -2.11 8.90 16.02
C LEU A 86 -1.10 8.90 17.16
N GLY A 87 0.18 8.71 16.85
CA GLY A 87 1.21 8.61 17.86
C GLY A 87 1.18 7.32 18.66
N ARG A 88 0.54 6.28 18.11
CA ARG A 88 0.40 4.99 18.78
C ARG A 88 1.17 3.86 18.11
N GLY A 89 2.04 4.23 17.17
CA GLY A 89 2.74 3.24 16.38
C GLY A 89 3.67 2.37 17.21
N GLY A 90 3.71 1.09 16.86
CA GLY A 90 4.67 0.15 17.39
C GLY A 90 5.69 -0.21 16.33
N GLU A 91 6.08 -1.47 16.29
CA GLU A 91 7.02 -1.95 15.28
C GLU A 91 6.38 -1.89 13.89
N PRO A 92 7.12 -1.42 12.88
CA PRO A 92 6.60 -1.43 11.52
C PRO A 92 6.42 -2.86 11.01
N GLU A 93 5.38 -3.05 10.20
CA GLU A 93 5.12 -4.31 9.52
C GLU A 93 5.58 -4.20 8.08
N ARG A 94 6.25 -5.24 7.60
CA ARG A 94 6.82 -5.25 6.26
C ARG A 94 5.90 -5.98 5.31
N TYR A 95 5.57 -5.30 4.21
CA TYR A 95 4.76 -5.87 3.13
C TYR A 95 5.38 -5.52 1.79
N PHE A 96 4.88 -6.16 0.75
CA PHE A 96 5.22 -5.80 -0.62
C PHE A 96 3.95 -5.39 -1.35
N ALA A 97 4.05 -4.40 -2.20
CA ALA A 97 2.89 -3.84 -2.89
C ALA A 97 2.45 -4.73 -4.04
N GLY A 98 1.16 -4.98 -4.13
CA GLY A 98 0.54 -5.52 -5.32
C GLY A 98 0.34 -4.40 -6.34
N ASN A 99 -0.49 -4.65 -7.36
CA ASN A 99 -0.78 -3.61 -8.35
C ASN A 99 -1.62 -2.51 -7.71
N PRO A 100 -1.14 -1.26 -7.73
CA PRO A 100 -1.94 -0.15 -7.21
C PRO A 100 -3.12 0.13 -8.13
N GLN A 101 -4.26 0.44 -7.52
CA GLN A 101 -5.45 0.83 -8.25
C GLN A 101 -5.84 2.23 -7.86
N HIS A 102 -6.00 3.08 -8.85
CA HIS A 102 -6.31 4.50 -8.64
C HIS A 102 -7.80 4.71 -8.82
N TYR A 103 -8.41 5.34 -7.84
CA TYR A 103 -9.82 5.70 -7.87
C TYR A 103 -9.94 7.21 -7.86
N TYR A 104 -10.53 7.75 -8.91
CA TYR A 104 -10.64 9.19 -9.11
C TYR A 104 -12.06 9.65 -8.89
N ASP A 105 -12.20 10.93 -8.57
CA ASP A 105 -13.52 11.52 -8.41
C ASP A 105 -14.29 11.46 -9.72
N PRO A 106 -15.63 11.29 -9.65
CA PRO A 106 -16.45 11.30 -10.87
C PRO A 106 -16.37 12.65 -11.58
N VAL A 107 -16.43 12.59 -12.90
CA VAL A 107 -16.51 13.79 -13.71
C VAL A 107 -17.85 14.47 -13.44
N GLY A 108 -17.83 15.78 -13.28
CA GLY A 108 -19.02 16.56 -12.99
C GLY A 108 -19.06 17.09 -11.56
N GLY A 109 -18.22 16.59 -10.68
CA GLY A 109 -17.97 17.18 -9.39
C GLY A 109 -19.07 17.06 -8.35
N ALA A 110 -20.03 16.14 -8.57
CA ALA A 110 -21.09 15.94 -7.58
C ALA A 110 -20.52 15.41 -6.27
N LEU A 111 -19.50 14.57 -6.34
CA LEU A 111 -18.80 14.04 -5.19
C LEU A 111 -17.31 14.33 -5.37
N THR A 112 -16.73 15.01 -4.41
CA THR A 112 -15.32 15.38 -4.46
C THR A 112 -14.61 14.90 -3.21
N GLY A 113 -13.28 14.74 -3.31
CA GLY A 113 -12.48 14.32 -2.18
C GLY A 113 -12.51 12.84 -1.89
N LEU A 114 -13.08 12.04 -2.77
CA LEU A 114 -13.15 10.58 -2.62
C LEU A 114 -12.02 9.86 -3.35
N GLU A 115 -11.14 10.60 -4.01
CA GLU A 115 -10.03 9.98 -4.71
C GLU A 115 -9.11 9.29 -3.73
N HIS A 116 -8.67 8.09 -4.10
CA HIS A 116 -7.73 7.35 -3.28
C HIS A 116 -7.04 6.29 -4.11
N LEU A 117 -5.96 5.77 -3.55
CA LEU A 117 -5.19 4.67 -4.12
C LEU A 117 -5.39 3.46 -3.23
N GLU A 118 -5.65 2.31 -3.82
CA GLU A 118 -5.74 1.05 -3.08
C GLU A 118 -4.66 0.10 -3.55
N VAL A 119 -3.95 -0.49 -2.60
CA VAL A 119 -2.83 -1.40 -2.88
C VAL A 119 -3.02 -2.65 -2.05
N GLY A 120 -3.01 -3.80 -2.69
CA GLY A 120 -2.98 -5.07 -1.98
C GLY A 120 -1.63 -5.26 -1.31
N LEU A 121 -1.64 -5.76 -0.08
CA LEU A 121 -0.43 -5.99 0.69
C LEU A 121 -0.06 -7.47 0.64
N LEU A 122 1.14 -7.75 0.18
CA LEU A 122 1.64 -9.11 0.03
C LEU A 122 2.72 -9.34 1.08
N MET A 123 2.68 -10.52 1.69
CA MET A 123 3.68 -10.86 2.71
C MET A 123 5.01 -11.27 2.09
N GLN A 124 5.00 -11.65 0.83
CA GLN A 124 6.19 -12.13 0.15
C GLN A 124 6.46 -11.28 -1.08
N GLU A 125 7.74 -11.10 -1.36
CA GLU A 125 8.17 -10.39 -2.54
C GLU A 125 7.72 -11.12 -3.80
N ILE A 126 7.26 -10.34 -4.78
CA ILE A 126 6.92 -10.91 -6.08
C ILE A 126 8.20 -11.22 -6.81
N VAL A 127 8.34 -12.50 -7.18
CA VAL A 127 9.49 -12.95 -7.97
C VAL A 127 9.13 -12.87 -9.44
N ARG A 128 9.97 -12.23 -10.21
CA ARG A 128 9.74 -12.06 -11.64
C ARG A 128 10.78 -12.74 -12.46
#